data_055901b6fd91522461f2e98438ecbc83
#
_entry.id   055901b6fd91522461f2e98438ecbc83
#
_cell.length_a   1.000
_cell.length_b   1.000
_cell.length_c   1.000
_cell.angle_alpha   90.00
_cell.angle_beta   90.00
_cell.angle_gamma   90.00
#
_symmetry.space_group_name_H-M   'P 1'
#
loop_
_entity.id
_entity.type
_entity.pdbx_description
1 polymer ?
#
loop_
_entity_poly.entity_id
_entity_poly.type
_entity_poly.pdbx_seq_one_letter_code
_entity_poly.pdbx_strand_id
1 'polypeptide(L)'
;ARMLAGRLSEEELPGAVFRPVHYIPTFHKWSGRLIGGVQIHVTDRRQYRPVRTSLSLLEAYREQGGERFEWKAPPYEYEYEKLPFDILIGNGAVRSQIENRVPVDEMEAGWQDALESFCAARAKCLLY
;
A
#
# COMPACT_ATOMS: atom_id res chain seq x y z
N ALA A 1 -11.94 -11.59 0.22
CA ALA A 1 -12.28 -10.51 1.15
C ALA A 1 -12.03 -10.89 2.61
N ARG A 2 -12.69 -11.91 3.15
CA ARG A 2 -12.56 -12.29 4.59
C ARG A 2 -11.14 -12.69 4.98
N MET A 3 -10.45 -13.50 4.19
CA MET A 3 -9.05 -13.90 4.44
C MET A 3 -8.14 -12.68 4.47
N LEU A 4 -8.30 -11.77 3.52
CA LEU A 4 -7.52 -10.53 3.44
C LEU A 4 -7.75 -9.64 4.68
N ALA A 5 -9.02 -9.42 5.05
CA ALA A 5 -9.34 -8.63 6.25
C ALA A 5 -8.80 -9.29 7.53
N GLY A 6 -8.90 -10.63 7.64
CA GLY A 6 -8.33 -11.38 8.77
C GLY A 6 -6.82 -11.20 8.86
N ARG A 7 -6.10 -11.43 7.75
CA ARG A 7 -4.65 -11.27 7.66
C ARG A 7 -4.19 -9.87 8.11
N LEU A 8 -4.88 -8.82 7.63
CA LEU A 8 -4.54 -7.43 8.01
C LEU A 8 -4.90 -7.11 9.47
N SER A 9 -5.89 -7.79 10.04
CA SER A 9 -6.27 -7.59 11.45
C SER A 9 -5.32 -8.29 12.43
N GLU A 10 -4.50 -9.23 11.95
CA GLU A 10 -3.45 -9.88 12.72
C GLU A 10 -2.16 -9.04 12.78
N GLU A 11 -2.03 -8.04 11.89
CA GLU A 11 -0.90 -7.13 11.90
C GLU A 11 -1.11 -5.96 12.86
N GLU A 12 0.00 -5.42 13.37
CA GLU A 12 0.00 -4.19 14.17
C GLU A 12 -0.20 -2.95 13.27
N LEU A 13 -1.45 -2.72 12.85
CA LEU A 13 -1.87 -1.56 12.04
C LEU A 13 -2.77 -0.64 12.88
N PRO A 14 -2.20 0.11 13.83
CA PRO A 14 -2.97 0.92 14.75
C PRO A 14 -3.76 2.01 14.03
N GLY A 15 -4.92 2.34 14.55
CA GLY A 15 -5.79 3.38 14.00
C GLY A 15 -6.56 2.98 12.75
N ALA A 16 -6.56 1.70 12.37
CA ALA A 16 -7.33 1.18 11.25
C ALA A 16 -8.10 -0.10 11.61
N VAL A 17 -9.26 -0.27 10.98
CA VAL A 17 -10.05 -1.50 11.01
C VAL A 17 -10.37 -1.91 9.58
N PHE A 18 -10.27 -3.19 9.29
CA PHE A 18 -10.44 -3.76 7.95
C PHE A 18 -11.73 -4.54 7.84
N ARG A 19 -12.68 -4.02 7.07
CA ARG A 19 -13.96 -4.67 6.83
C ARG A 19 -13.94 -5.41 5.49
N PRO A 20 -14.25 -6.72 5.44
CA PRO A 20 -14.41 -7.42 4.18
C PRO A 20 -15.62 -6.88 3.42
N VAL A 21 -15.43 -6.56 2.14
CA VAL A 21 -16.50 -6.07 1.27
C VAL A 21 -16.55 -6.85 -0.04
N HIS A 22 -17.75 -6.90 -0.62
CA HIS A 22 -17.95 -7.41 -1.98
C HIS A 22 -18.76 -6.36 -2.75
N TYR A 23 -18.38 -6.13 -4.01
CA TYR A 23 -19.05 -5.16 -4.86
C TYR A 23 -18.90 -5.54 -6.34
N ILE A 24 -19.72 -4.94 -7.18
CA ILE A 24 -19.69 -5.11 -8.63
C ILE A 24 -19.32 -3.75 -9.23
N PRO A 25 -18.09 -3.57 -9.80
CA PRO A 25 -17.73 -2.36 -10.49
C PRO A 25 -18.66 -2.11 -11.69
N THR A 26 -19.05 -0.87 -11.92
CA THR A 26 -19.94 -0.50 -13.01
C THR A 26 -19.19 -0.11 -14.28
N PHE A 27 -17.88 0.17 -14.17
CA PHE A 27 -17.03 0.59 -15.29
C PHE A 27 -15.58 0.15 -15.07
N HIS A 28 -14.72 0.31 -16.08
CA HIS A 28 -13.32 -0.09 -16.09
C HIS A 28 -13.09 -1.60 -15.87
N LYS A 29 -11.92 -1.90 -15.30
CA LYS A 29 -11.47 -3.26 -15.03
C LYS A 29 -12.46 -3.98 -14.10
N TRP A 30 -12.78 -5.22 -14.43
CA TRP A 30 -13.72 -6.08 -13.67
C TRP A 30 -15.18 -5.63 -13.68
N SER A 31 -15.59 -4.69 -14.57
CA SER A 31 -16.98 -4.25 -14.72
C SER A 31 -17.94 -5.46 -14.82
N GLY A 32 -19.04 -5.40 -14.10
CA GLY A 32 -20.08 -6.44 -14.06
C GLY A 32 -19.70 -7.73 -13.31
N ARG A 33 -18.49 -7.83 -12.74
CA ARG A 33 -18.04 -9.01 -11.98
C ARG A 33 -18.10 -8.75 -10.48
N LEU A 34 -18.57 -9.73 -9.72
CA LEU A 34 -18.50 -9.68 -8.26
C LEU A 34 -17.03 -9.82 -7.82
N ILE A 35 -16.50 -8.78 -7.19
CA ILE A 35 -15.15 -8.79 -6.64
C ILE A 35 -15.16 -8.62 -5.13
N GLY A 36 -14.14 -9.14 -4.48
CA GLY A 36 -13.94 -9.02 -3.04
C GLY A 36 -12.73 -8.14 -2.72
N GLY A 37 -12.82 -7.40 -1.64
CA GLY A 37 -11.75 -6.54 -1.15
C GLY A 37 -11.91 -6.23 0.32
N VAL A 38 -11.19 -5.22 0.78
CA VAL A 38 -11.32 -4.68 2.13
C VAL A 38 -11.63 -3.19 2.07
N GLN A 39 -12.48 -2.75 2.99
CA GLN A 39 -12.69 -1.34 3.25
C GLN A 39 -11.90 -0.97 4.50
N ILE A 40 -11.04 0.04 4.38
CA ILE A 40 -10.23 0.56 5.47
C ILE A 40 -11.04 1.63 6.19
N HIS A 41 -11.27 1.42 7.49
CA HIS A 41 -11.87 2.41 8.37
C HIS A 41 -10.78 2.99 9.26
N VAL A 42 -10.47 4.28 9.10
CA VAL A 42 -9.55 4.98 9.98
C VAL A 42 -10.29 5.34 11.26
N THR A 43 -9.91 4.71 12.35
CA THR A 43 -10.53 4.86 13.68
C THR A 43 -9.78 5.86 14.55
N ASP A 44 -8.47 5.99 14.37
CA ASP A 44 -7.64 7.00 15.03
C ASP A 44 -6.63 7.59 14.04
N ARG A 45 -6.84 8.84 13.64
CA ARG A 45 -5.97 9.56 12.69
C ARG A 45 -4.56 9.81 13.21
N ARG A 46 -4.35 9.83 14.52
CA ARG A 46 -3.04 10.10 15.12
C ARG A 46 -2.14 8.87 15.09
N GLN A 47 -2.75 7.69 15.13
CA GLN A 47 -2.05 6.41 15.08
C GLN A 47 -1.97 5.84 13.67
N TYR A 48 -2.91 6.18 12.79
CA TYR A 48 -2.99 5.65 11.44
C TYR A 48 -1.75 5.99 10.60
N ARG A 49 -1.12 4.96 10.08
CA ARG A 49 0.06 5.04 9.22
C ARG A 49 -0.29 4.62 7.79
N PRO A 50 -0.64 5.57 6.91
CA PRO A 50 -1.18 5.23 5.58
C PRO A 50 -0.20 4.45 4.70
N VAL A 51 1.08 4.81 4.69
CA VAL A 51 2.10 4.12 3.88
C VAL A 51 2.27 2.69 4.37
N ARG A 52 2.48 2.49 5.67
CA ARG A 52 2.56 1.16 6.29
C ARG A 52 1.33 0.31 5.94
N THR A 53 0.13 0.83 6.18
CA THR A 53 -1.12 0.12 5.88
C THR A 53 -1.23 -0.27 4.40
N SER A 54 -0.78 0.61 3.49
CA SER A 54 -0.80 0.34 2.06
C SER A 54 0.20 -0.75 1.65
N LEU A 55 1.39 -0.76 2.24
CA LEU A 55 2.40 -1.80 2.00
C LEU A 55 1.93 -3.16 2.55
N SER A 56 1.44 -3.21 3.79
CA SER A 56 0.86 -4.43 4.38
C SER A 56 -0.30 -4.98 3.55
N LEU A 57 -1.18 -4.09 3.06
CA LEU A 57 -2.27 -4.49 2.17
C LEU A 57 -1.76 -5.10 0.86
N LEU A 58 -0.71 -4.50 0.29
CA LEU A 58 -0.11 -4.98 -0.96
C LEU A 58 0.59 -6.33 -0.78
N GLU A 59 1.32 -6.51 0.32
CA GLU A 59 1.90 -7.81 0.69
C GLU A 59 0.82 -8.89 0.84
N ALA A 60 -0.25 -8.58 1.56
CA ALA A 60 -1.36 -9.51 1.74
C ALA A 60 -2.07 -9.86 0.41
N TYR A 61 -2.20 -8.91 -0.51
CA TYR A 61 -2.70 -9.18 -1.86
C TYR A 61 -1.76 -10.06 -2.67
N ARG A 62 -0.46 -9.79 -2.59
CA ARG A 62 0.55 -10.59 -3.28
C ARG A 62 0.59 -12.03 -2.74
N GLU A 63 0.56 -12.18 -1.44
CA GLU A 63 0.50 -13.49 -0.77
C GLU A 63 -0.74 -14.29 -1.20
N GLN A 64 -1.91 -13.67 -1.17
CA GLN A 64 -3.17 -14.31 -1.57
C GLN A 64 -3.24 -14.57 -3.09
N GLY A 65 -2.63 -13.72 -3.90
CA GLY A 65 -2.58 -13.84 -5.35
C GLY A 65 -1.62 -14.94 -5.82
N GLY A 66 -0.53 -15.15 -5.08
CA GLY A 66 0.53 -16.09 -5.46
C GLY A 66 1.02 -15.84 -6.89
N GLU A 67 1.07 -16.87 -7.70
CA GLU A 67 1.51 -16.79 -9.11
C GLU A 67 0.61 -15.93 -10.01
N ARG A 68 -0.59 -15.58 -9.54
CA ARG A 68 -1.52 -14.70 -10.28
C ARG A 68 -1.33 -13.23 -9.98
N PHE A 69 -0.45 -12.90 -9.03
CA PHE A 69 -0.14 -11.52 -8.74
C PHE A 69 0.84 -10.98 -9.77
N GLU A 70 0.46 -9.92 -10.43
CA GLU A 70 1.28 -9.22 -11.43
C GLU A 70 1.24 -7.72 -11.18
N TRP A 71 2.41 -7.09 -11.28
CA TRP A 71 2.48 -5.64 -11.31
C TRP A 71 1.85 -5.12 -12.60
N LYS A 72 1.15 -4.01 -12.50
CA LYS A 72 0.64 -3.35 -13.70
C LYS A 72 1.81 -2.93 -14.59
N ALA A 73 1.80 -3.40 -15.84
CA ALA A 73 2.77 -2.98 -16.84
C ALA A 73 2.55 -1.52 -17.27
N PRO A 74 3.61 -0.83 -17.74
CA PRO A 74 3.44 0.46 -18.41
C PRO A 74 2.55 0.32 -19.67
N PRO A 75 2.01 1.43 -20.21
CA PRO A 75 2.25 2.81 -19.77
C PRO A 75 1.40 3.23 -18.56
N TYR A 76 1.91 4.20 -17.83
CA TYR A 76 1.15 4.93 -16.82
C TYR A 76 1.25 6.42 -17.12
N GLU A 77 0.13 7.04 -17.46
CA GLU A 77 0.06 8.39 -17.99
C GLU A 77 1.02 8.57 -19.20
N TYR A 78 2.06 9.36 -19.10
CA TYR A 78 3.04 9.62 -20.17
C TYR A 78 4.37 8.88 -19.96
N GLU A 79 4.44 7.96 -19.00
CA GLU A 79 5.61 7.13 -18.74
C GLU A 79 5.42 5.73 -19.34
N TYR A 80 6.36 5.29 -20.16
CA TYR A 80 6.25 4.08 -20.97
C TYR A 80 7.22 2.96 -20.56
N GLU A 81 8.17 3.24 -19.68
CA GLU A 81 9.21 2.30 -19.28
C GLU A 81 9.09 1.86 -17.83
N LYS A 82 8.82 2.82 -16.92
CA LYS A 82 8.74 2.55 -15.49
C LYS A 82 7.40 1.92 -15.10
N LEU A 83 7.46 0.99 -14.16
CA LEU A 83 6.24 0.43 -13.58
C LEU A 83 5.42 1.52 -12.85
N PRO A 84 4.10 1.53 -13.02
CA PRO A 84 3.21 2.47 -12.32
C PRO A 84 3.43 2.52 -10.81
N PHE A 85 3.70 1.37 -10.20
CA PHE A 85 3.98 1.29 -8.76
C PHE A 85 5.24 2.07 -8.37
N ASP A 86 6.33 1.93 -9.12
CA ASP A 86 7.60 2.62 -8.85
C ASP A 86 7.46 4.14 -8.98
N ILE A 87 6.58 4.59 -9.88
CA ILE A 87 6.25 6.01 -10.04
C ILE A 87 5.45 6.52 -8.83
N LEU A 88 4.42 5.79 -8.44
CA LEU A 88 3.53 6.17 -7.34
C LEU A 88 4.22 6.18 -5.98
N ILE A 89 5.10 5.22 -5.71
CA ILE A 89 5.86 5.14 -4.45
C ILE A 89 7.10 6.05 -4.46
N GLY A 90 7.55 6.47 -5.64
CA GLY A 90 8.68 7.37 -5.80
C GLY A 90 10.04 6.70 -5.96
N ASN A 91 10.14 5.39 -5.81
CA ASN A 91 11.37 4.64 -6.09
C ASN A 91 11.09 3.14 -6.34
N GLY A 92 12.02 2.46 -7.03
CA GLY A 92 11.90 1.02 -7.30
C GLY A 92 12.41 0.12 -6.17
N ALA A 93 13.04 0.66 -5.14
CA ALA A 93 13.60 -0.14 -4.05
C ALA A 93 12.48 -0.80 -3.22
N VAL A 94 11.40 -0.07 -2.95
CA VAL A 94 10.25 -0.59 -2.19
C VAL A 94 9.62 -1.78 -2.90
N ARG A 95 9.47 -1.72 -4.23
CA ARG A 95 8.96 -2.87 -5.00
C ARG A 95 9.87 -4.08 -4.85
N SER A 96 11.17 -3.90 -5.02
CA SER A 96 12.15 -4.98 -4.84
C SER A 96 12.11 -5.57 -3.43
N GLN A 97 11.95 -4.73 -2.41
CA GLN A 97 11.79 -5.20 -1.02
C GLN A 97 10.52 -6.06 -0.86
N ILE A 98 9.38 -5.62 -1.40
CA ILE A 98 8.14 -6.41 -1.40
C ILE A 98 8.34 -7.74 -2.15
N GLU A 99 8.99 -7.73 -3.32
CA GLU A 99 9.28 -8.95 -4.10
C GLU A 99 10.16 -9.94 -3.32
N ASN A 100 11.10 -9.43 -2.55
CA ASN A 100 11.99 -10.21 -1.69
C ASN A 100 11.40 -10.52 -0.30
N ARG A 101 10.15 -10.14 -0.04
CA ARG A 101 9.45 -10.37 1.23
C ARG A 101 10.15 -9.74 2.43
N VAL A 102 10.75 -8.58 2.24
CA VAL A 102 11.29 -7.80 3.36
C VAL A 102 10.14 -7.31 4.22
N PRO A 103 10.15 -7.55 5.53
CA PRO A 103 9.08 -7.08 6.42
C PRO A 103 8.88 -5.57 6.36
N VAL A 104 7.62 -5.12 6.45
CA VAL A 104 7.30 -3.67 6.39
C VAL A 104 8.04 -2.88 7.49
N ASP A 105 8.26 -3.49 8.66
CA ASP A 105 9.03 -2.85 9.73
C ASP A 105 10.49 -2.56 9.33
N GLU A 106 11.12 -3.47 8.61
CA GLU A 106 12.48 -3.27 8.09
C GLU A 106 12.49 -2.20 6.99
N MET A 107 11.49 -2.19 6.13
CA MET A 107 11.32 -1.13 5.14
C MET A 107 11.19 0.24 5.82
N GLU A 108 10.33 0.36 6.85
CA GLU A 108 10.15 1.59 7.62
C GLU A 108 11.43 2.03 8.31
N ALA A 109 12.18 1.11 8.92
CA ALA A 109 13.47 1.43 9.52
C ALA A 109 14.45 2.02 8.51
N GLY A 110 14.43 1.51 7.28
CA GLY A 110 15.36 1.93 6.22
C GLY A 110 15.19 3.36 5.73
N TRP A 111 14.03 4.01 5.94
CA TRP A 111 13.81 5.39 5.50
C TRP A 111 13.72 6.42 6.65
N GLN A 112 13.89 6.01 7.91
CA GLN A 112 13.71 6.91 9.05
C GLN A 112 14.66 8.12 9.01
N ASP A 113 15.96 7.90 8.76
CA ASP A 113 16.95 8.98 8.70
C ASP A 113 16.60 10.02 7.61
N ALA A 114 16.15 9.53 6.44
CA ALA A 114 15.73 10.40 5.35
C ALA A 114 14.45 11.18 5.71
N LEU A 115 13.52 10.53 6.40
CA LEU A 115 12.29 11.16 6.87
C LEU A 115 12.56 12.24 7.92
N GLU A 116 13.44 11.98 8.89
CA GLU A 116 13.86 12.95 9.90
C GLU A 116 14.53 14.16 9.26
N SER A 117 15.45 13.92 8.32
CA SER A 117 16.12 14.98 7.57
C SER A 117 15.12 15.83 6.78
N PHE A 118 14.15 15.19 6.13
CA PHE A 118 13.08 15.89 5.43
C PHE A 118 12.21 16.70 6.39
N CYS A 119 11.81 16.15 7.54
CA CYS A 119 11.02 16.84 8.54
C CYS A 119 11.74 18.09 9.08
N ALA A 120 13.04 17.98 9.32
CA ALA A 120 13.86 19.13 9.75
C ALA A 120 13.93 20.22 8.67
N ALA A 121 14.08 19.85 7.40
CA ALA A 121 14.05 20.79 6.28
C ALA A 121 12.66 21.44 6.12
N ARG A 122 11.60 20.62 6.16
CA ARG A 122 10.21 21.05 6.05
C ARG A 122 9.81 22.05 7.13
N ALA A 123 10.23 21.81 8.38
CA ALA A 123 9.89 22.69 9.51
C ALA A 123 10.31 24.14 9.30
N LYS A 124 11.37 24.39 8.52
CA LYS A 124 11.84 25.73 8.17
C LYS A 124 10.96 26.44 7.14
N CYS A 125 10.11 25.72 6.44
CA CYS A 125 9.26 26.22 5.36
C CYS A 125 7.78 26.34 5.80
N LEU A 126 7.41 25.81 6.97
CA LEU A 126 6.04 25.89 7.48
C LEU A 126 5.75 27.31 7.98
N LEU A 127 4.60 27.84 7.59
CA LEU A 127 4.10 29.16 8.02
C LEU A 127 3.26 29.08 9.32
N TYR A 128 2.85 27.87 9.70
CA TYR A 128 2.00 27.57 10.87
C TYR A 128 2.23 26.11 11.33
#